data_fd579ae6f890cc7ca4a3f39ea72de91c
#
_entry.id   fd579ae6f890cc7ca4a3f39ea72de91c
#
_cell.length_a   1.000
_cell.length_b   1.000
_cell.length_c   1.000
_cell.angle_alpha   90.00
_cell.angle_beta   90.00
_cell.angle_gamma   90.00
#
_symmetry.space_group_name_H-M   'P 1'
#
loop_
_entity.id
_entity.type
_entity.pdbx_description
1 polymer ?
#
loop_
_entity_poly.entity_id
_entity_poly.type
_entity_poly.pdbx_seq_one_letter_code
_entity_poly.pdbx_strand_id
1 'polypeptide(L)'
;MKKQLPNVDIVSINCVDGYASGIAINYCQRDIDFGKSILVTDKDVDVNNVELHIMDKLDWNGYNDRVLKLNEHTDNDYVLLIQDDGHIVNPKLWKDEWLEYDYIGAPWPFEDSWVEMQSEKIRPHIRKNFPKNRVGNGGFSLRSKKFLEFSSQYDSCEEWGEDIFLCCIKYEEAIDYGIKFAPFNVAVDFSLENPLIELGTPWNKFDTLFDGRDHFGWHGKNFANTEQLMQLKWQYIA
;
A
#
# COMPACT_ATOMS: atom_id res chain seq x y z
N MET A 1 -5.76 21.34 -13.27
CA MET A 1 -6.89 21.02 -12.37
C MET A 1 -6.58 19.66 -11.77
N LYS A 2 -6.63 19.50 -10.45
CA LYS A 2 -6.38 18.21 -9.80
C LYS A 2 -7.48 17.19 -10.12
N LYS A 3 -7.11 15.90 -10.18
CA LYS A 3 -8.10 14.81 -10.25
C LYS A 3 -8.89 14.79 -8.93
N GLN A 4 -10.19 14.70 -9.02
CA GLN A 4 -11.08 14.64 -7.86
C GLN A 4 -11.42 13.18 -7.55
N LEU A 5 -11.16 12.76 -6.30
CA LEU A 5 -11.46 11.44 -5.77
C LEU A 5 -12.19 11.56 -4.42
N PRO A 6 -13.39 12.15 -4.38
CA PRO A 6 -14.11 12.40 -3.12
C PRO A 6 -14.53 11.12 -2.39
N ASN A 7 -14.57 9.99 -3.09
CA ASN A 7 -14.94 8.68 -2.56
C ASN A 7 -13.70 7.83 -2.15
N VAL A 8 -12.51 8.41 -2.17
CA VAL A 8 -11.26 7.77 -1.73
C VAL A 8 -10.62 8.64 -0.65
N ASP A 9 -10.37 8.08 0.52
CA ASP A 9 -9.52 8.72 1.53
C ASP A 9 -8.09 8.24 1.38
N ILE A 10 -7.11 9.13 1.63
CA ILE A 10 -5.71 8.73 1.75
C ILE A 10 -5.35 8.62 3.22
N VAL A 11 -4.81 7.47 3.62
CA VAL A 11 -4.50 7.17 5.02
C VAL A 11 -3.07 6.68 5.17
N SER A 12 -2.39 7.13 6.21
CA SER A 12 -1.13 6.54 6.67
C SER A 12 -1.18 6.28 8.17
N ILE A 13 -0.55 5.21 8.63
CA ILE A 13 -0.36 4.91 10.06
C ILE A 13 1.15 4.91 10.33
N ASN A 14 1.63 5.76 11.23
CA ASN A 14 3.06 5.78 11.55
C ASN A 14 3.32 6.38 12.93
N CYS A 15 3.77 5.55 13.86
CA CYS A 15 4.23 5.95 15.21
C CYS A 15 5.77 5.97 15.33
N VAL A 16 6.51 5.84 14.24
CA VAL A 16 7.98 5.95 14.19
C VAL A 16 8.37 7.33 13.69
N ASP A 17 7.89 7.69 12.51
CA ASP A 17 8.12 8.99 11.86
C ASP A 17 6.82 9.49 11.22
N GLY A 18 5.92 10.02 12.05
CA GLY A 18 4.63 10.58 11.58
C GLY A 18 4.83 11.77 10.63
N TYR A 19 5.91 12.55 10.81
CA TYR A 19 6.22 13.67 9.93
C TYR A 19 6.55 13.20 8.50
N ALA A 20 7.37 12.15 8.34
CA ALA A 20 7.66 11.59 7.02
C ALA A 20 6.40 11.07 6.31
N SER A 21 5.49 10.43 7.06
CA SER A 21 4.19 10.01 6.50
C SER A 21 3.29 11.17 6.12
N GLY A 22 3.24 12.24 6.92
CA GLY A 22 2.50 13.46 6.58
C GLY A 22 3.00 14.10 5.29
N ILE A 23 4.32 14.10 5.07
CA ILE A 23 4.93 14.57 3.82
C ILE A 23 4.58 13.64 2.64
N ALA A 24 4.58 12.33 2.84
CA ALA A 24 4.18 11.38 1.80
C ALA A 24 2.72 11.60 1.37
N ILE A 25 1.81 11.83 2.33
CA ILE A 25 0.42 12.21 2.05
C ILE A 25 0.37 13.51 1.23
N ASN A 26 1.06 14.57 1.68
CA ASN A 26 1.08 15.85 0.98
C ASN A 26 1.64 15.73 -0.44
N TYR A 27 2.68 14.91 -0.63
CA TYR A 27 3.20 14.64 -1.97
C TYR A 27 2.14 13.95 -2.86
N CYS A 28 1.39 13.00 -2.34
CA CYS A 28 0.31 12.33 -3.08
C CYS A 28 -0.83 13.30 -3.42
N GLN A 29 -1.09 14.30 -2.58
CA GLN A 29 -2.13 15.32 -2.80
C GLN A 29 -1.77 16.40 -3.81
N ARG A 30 -0.52 16.44 -4.35
CA ARG A 30 -0.09 17.54 -5.25
C ARG A 30 -0.96 17.69 -6.49
N ASP A 31 -1.50 16.57 -7.02
CA ASP A 31 -2.30 16.53 -8.25
C ASP A 31 -3.65 15.80 -8.09
N ILE A 32 -3.95 15.31 -6.88
CA ILE A 32 -5.20 14.61 -6.57
C ILE A 32 -5.81 15.24 -5.31
N ASP A 33 -7.11 15.49 -5.34
CA ASP A 33 -7.92 15.87 -4.18
C ASP A 33 -8.70 14.63 -3.72
N PHE A 34 -8.37 14.13 -2.53
CA PHE A 34 -9.03 13.01 -1.87
C PHE A 34 -10.23 13.47 -1.04
N GLY A 35 -11.08 12.54 -0.59
CA GLY A 35 -12.17 12.82 0.34
C GLY A 35 -11.63 13.38 1.66
N LYS A 36 -10.78 12.59 2.32
CA LYS A 36 -9.99 13.00 3.48
C LYS A 36 -8.54 12.58 3.33
N SER A 37 -7.67 13.23 4.09
CA SER A 37 -6.26 12.89 4.21
C SER A 37 -5.94 12.72 5.66
N ILE A 38 -5.65 11.50 6.09
CA ILE A 38 -5.59 11.10 7.49
C ILE A 38 -4.22 10.51 7.83
N LEU A 39 -3.64 10.98 8.90
CA LEU A 39 -2.46 10.39 9.52
C LEU A 39 -2.80 9.89 10.92
N VAL A 40 -2.68 8.59 11.13
CA VAL A 40 -2.79 7.94 12.44
C VAL A 40 -1.40 7.86 13.05
N THR A 41 -1.18 8.49 14.21
CA THR A 41 0.16 8.62 14.82
C THR A 41 0.06 8.76 16.35
N ASP A 42 1.20 8.65 17.04
CA ASP A 42 1.27 8.80 18.51
C ASP A 42 1.62 10.22 18.96
N LYS A 43 1.86 11.14 18.02
CA LYS A 43 2.31 12.50 18.34
C LYS A 43 1.63 13.52 17.44
N ASP A 44 1.49 14.72 17.99
CA ASP A 44 1.20 15.90 17.19
C ASP A 44 2.41 16.19 16.28
N VAL A 45 2.13 16.32 14.98
CA VAL A 45 3.14 16.62 13.95
C VAL A 45 2.67 17.81 13.11
N ASP A 46 3.59 18.71 12.83
CA ASP A 46 3.30 19.92 12.05
C ASP A 46 3.27 19.57 10.54
N VAL A 47 2.10 19.11 10.09
CA VAL A 47 1.82 18.82 8.68
C VAL A 47 0.52 19.49 8.25
N ASN A 48 0.57 20.20 7.15
CA ASN A 48 -0.60 20.91 6.62
C ASN A 48 -1.53 19.97 5.85
N ASN A 49 -2.83 20.29 5.85
CA ASN A 49 -3.85 19.59 5.05
C ASN A 49 -3.96 18.07 5.30
N VAL A 50 -3.67 17.66 6.53
CA VAL A 50 -3.77 16.27 6.99
C VAL A 50 -4.48 16.26 8.33
N GLU A 51 -5.53 15.47 8.46
CA GLU A 51 -6.24 15.23 9.71
C GLU A 51 -5.42 14.26 10.57
N LEU A 52 -5.13 14.63 11.82
CA LEU A 52 -4.37 13.79 12.75
C LEU A 52 -5.31 12.98 13.63
N HIS A 53 -5.16 11.68 13.61
CA HIS A 53 -5.79 10.77 14.55
C HIS A 53 -4.73 10.30 15.56
N ILE A 54 -4.70 10.96 16.73
CA ILE A 54 -3.71 10.66 17.77
C ILE A 54 -4.16 9.44 18.58
N MET A 55 -3.24 8.51 18.78
CA MET A 55 -3.44 7.29 19.54
C MET A 55 -2.19 6.91 20.33
N ASP A 56 -2.25 5.82 21.09
CA ASP A 56 -1.09 5.28 21.77
C ASP A 56 -0.05 4.78 20.77
N LYS A 57 1.24 4.90 21.15
CA LYS A 57 2.33 4.44 20.32
C LYS A 57 2.22 2.95 19.99
N LEU A 58 2.31 2.64 18.71
CA LEU A 58 2.30 1.28 18.19
C LEU A 58 3.73 0.75 18.00
N ASP A 59 3.92 -0.52 18.35
CA ASP A 59 5.04 -1.33 17.86
C ASP A 59 4.67 -1.97 16.50
N TRP A 60 5.53 -2.87 16.01
CA TRP A 60 5.30 -3.54 14.72
C TRP A 60 4.00 -4.36 14.71
N ASN A 61 3.69 -5.11 15.78
CA ASN A 61 2.44 -5.88 15.87
C ASN A 61 1.25 -4.94 15.95
N GLY A 62 1.31 -3.93 16.81
CA GLY A 62 0.26 -2.94 16.94
C GLY A 62 -0.05 -2.19 15.64
N TYR A 63 0.99 -1.89 14.83
CA TYR A 63 0.79 -1.33 13.49
C TYR A 63 -0.04 -2.28 12.60
N ASN A 64 0.38 -3.55 12.49
CA ASN A 64 -0.33 -4.52 11.66
C ASN A 64 -1.77 -4.74 12.13
N ASP A 65 -1.98 -4.86 13.44
CA ASP A 65 -3.32 -5.01 14.03
C ASP A 65 -4.17 -3.74 13.81
N ARG A 66 -3.57 -2.53 13.83
CA ARG A 66 -4.28 -1.28 13.54
C ARG A 66 -4.69 -1.18 12.07
N VAL A 67 -3.90 -1.69 11.14
CA VAL A 67 -4.28 -1.74 9.72
C VAL A 67 -5.50 -2.63 9.48
N LEU A 68 -5.73 -3.67 10.30
CA LEU A 68 -6.97 -4.46 10.24
C LEU A 68 -8.22 -3.63 10.57
N LYS A 69 -8.05 -2.57 11.36
CA LYS A 69 -9.13 -1.71 11.88
C LYS A 69 -9.18 -0.34 11.19
N LEU A 70 -8.76 -0.23 9.95
CA LEU A 70 -8.80 1.04 9.20
C LEU A 70 -10.20 1.64 9.10
N ASN A 71 -11.24 0.83 9.15
CA ASN A 71 -12.64 1.28 9.19
C ASN A 71 -12.98 2.13 10.44
N GLU A 72 -12.15 2.16 11.46
CA GLU A 72 -12.31 3.06 12.61
C GLU A 72 -11.88 4.50 12.30
N HIS A 73 -11.15 4.71 11.22
CA HIS A 73 -10.58 6.00 10.83
C HIS A 73 -11.29 6.67 9.65
N THR A 74 -12.06 5.91 8.88
CA THR A 74 -12.76 6.39 7.68
C THR A 74 -14.07 5.67 7.43
N ASP A 75 -15.04 6.41 6.88
CA ASP A 75 -16.33 5.87 6.43
C ASP A 75 -16.46 5.83 4.91
N ASN A 76 -15.41 6.25 4.19
CA ASN A 76 -15.46 6.42 2.74
C ASN A 76 -15.50 5.06 2.01
N ASP A 77 -15.85 5.08 0.73
CA ASP A 77 -15.99 3.87 -0.09
C ASP A 77 -14.65 3.16 -0.30
N TYR A 78 -13.55 3.94 -0.35
CA TYR A 78 -12.20 3.45 -0.56
C TYR A 78 -11.18 4.14 0.32
N VAL A 79 -10.10 3.44 0.60
CA VAL A 79 -8.89 3.95 1.23
C VAL A 79 -7.68 3.65 0.34
N LEU A 80 -6.91 4.69 0.02
CA LEU A 80 -5.54 4.54 -0.42
C LEU A 80 -4.65 4.54 0.83
N LEU A 81 -4.25 3.36 1.28
CA LEU A 81 -3.28 3.22 2.37
C LEU A 81 -1.88 3.41 1.81
N ILE A 82 -1.10 4.28 2.46
CA ILE A 82 0.31 4.50 2.11
C ILE A 82 1.21 4.44 3.35
N GLN A 83 2.44 4.00 3.17
CA GLN A 83 3.53 4.19 4.13
C GLN A 83 4.36 5.43 3.78
N ASP A 84 5.34 5.80 4.63
CA ASP A 84 6.21 6.96 4.39
C ASP A 84 7.08 6.85 3.12
N ASP A 85 7.24 5.64 2.60
CA ASP A 85 7.92 5.32 1.34
C ASP A 85 6.95 4.89 0.21
N GLY A 86 5.64 5.06 0.42
CA GLY A 86 4.59 4.88 -0.57
C GLY A 86 4.19 6.19 -1.25
N HIS A 87 4.21 6.25 -2.60
CA HIS A 87 3.99 7.51 -3.33
C HIS A 87 3.21 7.35 -4.61
N ILE A 88 2.36 8.32 -4.92
CA ILE A 88 1.82 8.49 -6.27
C ILE A 88 2.91 9.13 -7.14
N VAL A 89 3.50 8.35 -8.05
CA VAL A 89 4.57 8.80 -8.94
C VAL A 89 4.04 9.43 -10.22
N ASN A 90 2.90 8.95 -10.72
CA ASN A 90 2.27 9.49 -11.92
C ASN A 90 0.74 9.64 -11.78
N PRO A 91 0.26 10.75 -11.20
CA PRO A 91 -1.16 10.93 -10.90
C PRO A 91 -2.08 10.93 -12.12
N LYS A 92 -1.55 11.18 -13.34
CA LYS A 92 -2.32 11.15 -14.59
C LYS A 92 -2.72 9.74 -15.02
N LEU A 93 -2.08 8.71 -14.46
CA LEU A 93 -2.38 7.31 -14.76
C LEU A 93 -3.50 6.73 -13.90
N TRP A 94 -4.12 7.52 -13.01
CA TRP A 94 -5.29 7.04 -12.28
C TRP A 94 -6.38 6.54 -13.22
N LYS A 95 -6.90 5.35 -12.93
CA LYS A 95 -7.98 4.71 -13.69
C LYS A 95 -9.18 4.48 -12.77
N ASP A 96 -10.35 5.00 -13.17
CA ASP A 96 -11.56 4.84 -12.36
C ASP A 96 -12.02 3.37 -12.29
N GLU A 97 -11.60 2.52 -13.23
CA GLU A 97 -11.84 1.06 -13.22
C GLU A 97 -11.20 0.33 -12.02
N TRP A 98 -10.21 0.94 -11.35
CA TRP A 98 -9.63 0.37 -10.14
C TRP A 98 -10.61 0.31 -8.97
N LEU A 99 -11.63 1.16 -8.99
CA LEU A 99 -12.73 1.14 -8.02
C LEU A 99 -13.71 -0.04 -8.22
N GLU A 100 -13.44 -0.93 -9.17
CA GLU A 100 -14.18 -2.18 -9.32
C GLU A 100 -13.57 -3.34 -8.49
N TYR A 101 -12.42 -3.14 -7.88
CA TYR A 101 -11.72 -4.12 -7.07
C TYR A 101 -11.80 -3.76 -5.59
N ASP A 102 -11.81 -4.79 -4.73
CA ASP A 102 -11.81 -4.59 -3.29
C ASP A 102 -10.38 -4.41 -2.73
N TYR A 103 -9.37 -4.95 -3.44
CA TYR A 103 -7.97 -4.78 -3.08
C TYR A 103 -7.07 -4.69 -4.31
N ILE A 104 -6.22 -3.65 -4.32
CA ILE A 104 -5.11 -3.51 -5.25
C ILE A 104 -3.87 -3.09 -4.47
N GLY A 105 -2.79 -3.83 -4.60
CA GLY A 105 -1.44 -3.49 -4.13
C GLY A 105 -0.41 -3.93 -5.15
N ALA A 106 0.86 -3.60 -4.96
CA ALA A 106 1.91 -4.08 -5.85
C ALA A 106 1.99 -5.61 -5.83
N PRO A 107 2.24 -6.27 -6.98
CA PRO A 107 2.46 -7.70 -7.00
C PRO A 107 3.79 -8.06 -6.34
N TRP A 108 3.80 -9.14 -5.56
CA TRP A 108 5.04 -9.74 -5.08
C TRP A 108 5.75 -10.55 -6.17
N PRO A 109 7.08 -10.57 -6.19
CA PRO A 109 7.84 -11.48 -7.05
C PRO A 109 7.48 -12.95 -6.74
N PHE A 110 7.32 -13.78 -7.78
CA PHE A 110 7.08 -15.22 -7.61
C PHE A 110 8.23 -16.00 -8.23
N GLU A 111 9.44 -15.65 -7.84
CA GLU A 111 10.67 -16.33 -8.19
C GLU A 111 11.15 -17.15 -6.99
N ASP A 112 11.68 -18.35 -7.23
CA ASP A 112 12.16 -19.23 -6.17
C ASP A 112 13.19 -18.53 -5.26
N SER A 113 14.08 -17.74 -5.85
CA SER A 113 15.09 -16.97 -5.09
C SER A 113 14.47 -15.95 -4.13
N TRP A 114 13.36 -15.31 -4.52
CA TRP A 114 12.61 -14.40 -3.65
C TRP A 114 11.86 -15.16 -2.56
N VAL A 115 11.20 -16.27 -2.93
CA VAL A 115 10.46 -17.11 -1.97
C VAL A 115 11.41 -17.65 -0.89
N GLU A 116 12.62 -18.11 -1.27
CA GLU A 116 13.60 -18.65 -0.32
C GLU A 116 14.16 -17.60 0.65
N MET A 117 14.07 -16.31 0.34
CA MET A 117 14.42 -15.24 1.28
C MET A 117 13.36 -15.00 2.36
N GLN A 118 12.13 -15.46 2.13
CA GLN A 118 11.07 -15.32 3.11
C GLN A 118 11.27 -16.29 4.29
N SER A 119 10.62 -16.02 5.41
CA SER A 119 10.71 -16.93 6.57
C SER A 119 10.19 -18.33 6.25
N GLU A 120 10.73 -19.35 6.88
CA GLU A 120 10.33 -20.75 6.67
C GLU A 120 8.84 -20.98 6.93
N LYS A 121 8.27 -20.23 7.87
CA LYS A 121 6.84 -20.32 8.21
C LYS A 121 5.94 -19.86 7.08
N ILE A 122 6.31 -18.78 6.36
CA ILE A 122 5.45 -18.20 5.33
C ILE A 122 5.60 -18.87 3.97
N ARG A 123 6.76 -19.45 3.65
CA ARG A 123 7.02 -20.06 2.33
C ARG A 123 5.91 -21.03 1.88
N PRO A 124 5.38 -21.95 2.73
CA PRO A 124 4.29 -22.83 2.31
C PRO A 124 3.02 -22.07 1.89
N HIS A 125 2.69 -20.98 2.57
CA HIS A 125 1.53 -20.14 2.24
C HIS A 125 1.73 -19.42 0.91
N ILE A 126 2.91 -18.85 0.69
CA ILE A 126 3.29 -18.20 -0.58
C ILE A 126 3.17 -19.20 -1.73
N ARG A 127 3.81 -20.37 -1.61
CA ARG A 127 3.78 -21.39 -2.67
C ARG A 127 2.38 -21.90 -2.98
N LYS A 128 1.51 -21.95 -1.97
CA LYS A 128 0.11 -22.37 -2.12
C LYS A 128 -0.75 -21.30 -2.82
N ASN A 129 -0.56 -20.03 -2.45
CA ASN A 129 -1.52 -18.96 -2.79
C ASN A 129 -1.08 -18.09 -3.96
N PHE A 130 0.22 -17.86 -4.18
CA PHE A 130 0.69 -17.00 -5.28
C PHE A 130 0.31 -17.46 -6.69
N PRO A 131 0.16 -18.77 -6.98
CA PRO A 131 -0.42 -19.18 -8.27
C PRO A 131 -1.86 -18.66 -8.48
N LYS A 132 -2.59 -18.36 -7.39
CA LYS A 132 -3.97 -17.85 -7.43
C LYS A 132 -4.01 -16.33 -7.31
N ASN A 133 -3.26 -15.80 -6.35
CA ASN A 133 -3.12 -14.37 -6.10
C ASN A 133 -1.74 -14.06 -5.51
N ARG A 134 -1.05 -13.08 -6.09
CA ARG A 134 0.16 -12.49 -5.55
C ARG A 134 0.10 -10.96 -5.53
N VAL A 135 -1.10 -10.41 -5.62
CA VAL A 135 -1.38 -8.99 -5.49
C VAL A 135 -1.74 -8.73 -4.05
N GLY A 136 -0.85 -8.10 -3.29
CA GLY A 136 -1.07 -7.99 -1.86
C GLY A 136 -0.16 -7.03 -1.11
N ASN A 137 0.88 -6.44 -1.73
CA ASN A 137 1.72 -5.47 -1.01
C ASN A 137 0.89 -4.36 -0.37
N GLY A 138 1.04 -4.17 0.95
CA GLY A 138 0.19 -3.30 1.77
C GLY A 138 0.61 -1.83 1.81
N GLY A 139 1.91 -1.54 1.64
CA GLY A 139 2.47 -0.22 1.90
C GLY A 139 2.13 0.86 0.86
N PHE A 140 1.53 0.49 -0.27
CA PHE A 140 0.79 1.35 -1.18
C PHE A 140 -0.35 0.53 -1.80
N SER A 141 -1.55 0.62 -1.21
CA SER A 141 -2.68 -0.22 -1.59
C SER A 141 -4.01 0.53 -1.58
N LEU A 142 -4.87 0.21 -2.56
CA LEU A 142 -6.25 0.69 -2.62
C LEU A 142 -7.16 -0.41 -2.06
N ARG A 143 -8.00 -0.06 -1.08
CA ARG A 143 -8.87 -0.97 -0.33
C ARG A 143 -10.29 -0.45 -0.33
N SER A 144 -11.26 -1.27 -0.72
CA SER A 144 -12.68 -0.92 -0.63
C SER A 144 -13.18 -0.97 0.82
N LYS A 145 -14.27 -0.29 1.11
CA LYS A 145 -14.99 -0.40 2.39
C LYS A 145 -15.30 -1.86 2.73
N LYS A 146 -15.69 -2.66 1.75
CA LYS A 146 -15.95 -4.10 1.92
C LYS A 146 -14.69 -4.86 2.36
N PHE A 147 -13.50 -4.51 1.82
CA PHE A 147 -12.25 -5.10 2.28
C PHE A 147 -11.91 -4.67 3.71
N LEU A 148 -12.19 -3.42 4.09
CA LEU A 148 -12.03 -2.94 5.48
C LEU A 148 -12.98 -3.65 6.43
N GLU A 149 -14.22 -3.91 6.03
CA GLU A 149 -15.19 -4.69 6.80
C GLU A 149 -14.71 -6.15 6.99
N PHE A 150 -14.17 -6.75 5.94
CA PHE A 150 -13.57 -8.09 6.02
C PHE A 150 -12.37 -8.10 6.97
N SER A 151 -11.42 -7.19 6.81
CA SER A 151 -10.20 -7.14 7.64
C SER A 151 -10.52 -6.89 9.11
N SER A 152 -11.53 -6.07 9.40
CA SER A 152 -11.92 -5.71 10.78
C SER A 152 -12.50 -6.86 11.60
N GLN A 153 -12.81 -8.00 10.98
CA GLN A 153 -13.26 -9.20 11.69
C GLN A 153 -12.14 -9.88 12.49
N TYR A 154 -10.88 -9.55 12.19
CA TYR A 154 -9.72 -10.10 12.89
C TYR A 154 -9.20 -9.12 13.92
N ASP A 155 -8.82 -9.61 15.09
CA ASP A 155 -8.28 -8.78 16.17
C ASP A 155 -6.75 -8.65 16.12
N SER A 156 -6.08 -9.57 15.43
CA SER A 156 -4.63 -9.56 15.29
C SER A 156 -4.17 -10.23 14.00
N CYS A 157 -3.07 -9.74 13.46
CA CYS A 157 -2.32 -10.42 12.39
C CYS A 157 -1.40 -11.52 12.91
N GLU A 158 -1.42 -11.81 14.22
CA GLU A 158 -0.52 -12.74 14.87
C GLU A 158 0.96 -12.32 14.69
N GLU A 159 1.76 -13.18 14.05
CA GLU A 159 3.19 -12.90 13.77
C GLU A 159 3.44 -12.38 12.33
N TRP A 160 2.38 -12.08 11.56
CA TRP A 160 2.47 -11.74 10.15
C TRP A 160 2.38 -10.24 9.90
N GLY A 161 2.95 -9.78 8.79
CA GLY A 161 2.57 -8.50 8.21
C GLY A 161 1.11 -8.53 7.76
N GLU A 162 0.40 -7.42 7.87
CA GLU A 162 -1.03 -7.35 7.60
C GLU A 162 -1.40 -7.76 6.17
N ASP A 163 -0.53 -7.42 5.23
CA ASP A 163 -0.67 -7.71 3.81
C ASP A 163 -0.53 -9.22 3.53
N ILE A 164 0.48 -9.85 4.10
CA ILE A 164 0.65 -11.31 4.05
C ILE A 164 -0.51 -12.01 4.76
N PHE A 165 -0.93 -11.50 5.92
CA PHE A 165 -2.05 -12.07 6.65
C PHE A 165 -3.34 -12.04 5.81
N LEU A 166 -3.73 -10.88 5.32
CA LEU A 166 -4.99 -10.70 4.60
C LEU A 166 -4.96 -11.29 3.18
N CYS A 167 -3.86 -11.05 2.45
CA CYS A 167 -3.82 -11.37 1.01
C CYS A 167 -3.21 -12.72 0.69
N CYS A 168 -2.57 -13.39 1.67
CA CYS A 168 -1.98 -14.72 1.48
C CYS A 168 -2.58 -15.74 2.45
N ILE A 169 -2.53 -15.50 3.77
CA ILE A 169 -3.00 -16.49 4.76
C ILE A 169 -4.52 -16.59 4.76
N LYS A 170 -5.20 -15.43 4.76
CA LYS A 170 -6.66 -15.32 4.75
C LYS A 170 -7.28 -15.24 3.34
N TYR A 171 -6.50 -15.52 2.31
CA TYR A 171 -6.95 -15.38 0.93
C TYR A 171 -8.23 -16.16 0.62
N GLU A 172 -8.32 -17.44 1.01
CA GLU A 172 -9.53 -18.25 0.75
C GLU A 172 -10.74 -17.71 1.51
N GLU A 173 -10.55 -17.27 2.75
CA GLU A 173 -11.62 -16.62 3.55
C GLU A 173 -12.06 -15.29 2.91
N ALA A 174 -11.13 -14.52 2.34
CA ALA A 174 -11.44 -13.30 1.62
C ALA A 174 -12.27 -13.59 0.34
N ILE A 175 -11.91 -14.62 -0.41
CA ILE A 175 -12.67 -15.04 -1.61
C ILE A 175 -14.08 -15.51 -1.21
N ASP A 176 -14.21 -16.29 -0.15
CA ASP A 176 -15.52 -16.75 0.36
C ASP A 176 -16.37 -15.58 0.87
N TYR A 177 -15.76 -14.53 1.42
CA TYR A 177 -16.43 -13.28 1.78
C TYR A 177 -16.87 -12.46 0.54
N GLY A 178 -16.33 -12.81 -0.62
CA GLY A 178 -16.60 -12.16 -1.90
C GLY A 178 -15.67 -10.99 -2.22
N ILE A 179 -14.47 -10.94 -1.62
CA ILE A 179 -13.44 -9.96 -1.95
C ILE A 179 -12.91 -10.19 -3.37
N LYS A 180 -12.85 -9.11 -4.15
CA LYS A 180 -12.35 -9.08 -5.51
C LYS A 180 -10.95 -8.46 -5.53
N PHE A 181 -9.92 -9.29 -5.56
CA PHE A 181 -8.54 -8.83 -5.77
C PHE A 181 -8.32 -8.42 -7.22
N ALA A 182 -7.53 -7.38 -7.44
CA ALA A 182 -7.11 -7.00 -8.78
C ALA A 182 -6.22 -8.10 -9.40
N PRO A 183 -6.35 -8.40 -10.70
CA PRO A 183 -5.44 -9.31 -11.37
C PRO A 183 -4.06 -8.66 -11.56
N PHE A 184 -3.04 -9.49 -11.78
CA PHE A 184 -1.64 -9.09 -11.89
C PHE A 184 -1.41 -7.90 -12.85
N ASN A 185 -1.98 -7.95 -14.05
CA ASN A 185 -1.80 -6.91 -15.05
C ASN A 185 -2.38 -5.55 -14.63
N VAL A 186 -3.49 -5.54 -13.88
CA VAL A 186 -4.07 -4.32 -13.30
C VAL A 186 -3.20 -3.78 -12.16
N ALA A 187 -2.73 -4.68 -11.30
CA ALA A 187 -1.90 -4.31 -10.16
C ALA A 187 -0.54 -3.72 -10.57
N VAL A 188 0.06 -4.21 -11.66
CA VAL A 188 1.30 -3.65 -12.21
C VAL A 188 1.14 -2.21 -12.69
N ASP A 189 0.00 -1.88 -13.31
CA ASP A 189 -0.30 -0.51 -13.73
C ASP A 189 -0.57 0.41 -12.51
N PHE A 190 -1.13 -0.19 -11.43
CA PHE A 190 -1.44 0.55 -10.22
C PHE A 190 -0.17 0.87 -9.42
N SER A 191 0.64 -0.13 -9.05
CA SER A 191 1.87 0.13 -8.30
C SER A 191 2.93 -0.96 -8.46
N LEU A 192 4.18 -0.58 -8.20
CA LEU A 192 5.32 -1.49 -8.09
C LEU A 192 6.04 -1.27 -6.75
N GLU A 193 6.69 -2.33 -6.27
CA GLU A 193 7.62 -2.32 -5.13
C GLU A 193 8.90 -3.05 -5.49
N ASN A 194 8.77 -4.18 -6.13
CA ASN A 194 9.89 -5.05 -6.51
C ASN A 194 9.98 -5.19 -8.03
N PRO A 195 11.19 -5.44 -8.56
CA PRO A 195 11.33 -5.92 -9.93
C PRO A 195 10.55 -7.21 -10.13
N LEU A 196 9.99 -7.38 -11.32
CA LEU A 196 9.18 -8.53 -11.68
C LEU A 196 9.73 -9.16 -12.96
N ILE A 197 9.97 -10.46 -12.95
CA ILE A 197 10.52 -11.19 -14.10
C ILE A 197 9.60 -11.11 -15.32
N GLU A 198 8.28 -11.04 -15.10
CA GLU A 198 7.27 -10.85 -16.14
C GLU A 198 7.40 -9.50 -16.84
N LEU A 199 8.05 -8.55 -16.20
CA LEU A 199 8.38 -7.25 -16.74
C LEU A 199 9.81 -7.20 -17.32
N GLY A 200 10.46 -8.36 -17.41
CA GLY A 200 11.81 -8.48 -17.95
C GLY A 200 12.92 -8.15 -16.96
N THR A 201 12.61 -7.99 -15.67
CA THR A 201 13.58 -7.62 -14.65
C THR A 201 13.53 -8.59 -13.48
N PRO A 202 14.56 -9.42 -13.23
CA PRO A 202 14.62 -10.26 -12.04
C PRO A 202 14.51 -9.44 -10.75
N TRP A 203 13.88 -9.97 -9.72
CA TRP A 203 13.55 -9.24 -8.48
C TRP A 203 14.75 -8.60 -7.77
N ASN A 204 15.96 -9.10 -7.99
CA ASN A 204 17.20 -8.57 -7.40
C ASN A 204 17.91 -7.50 -8.26
N LYS A 205 17.26 -7.00 -9.31
CA LYS A 205 17.79 -5.97 -10.23
C LYS A 205 17.03 -4.66 -10.09
N PHE A 206 17.19 -4.00 -8.93
CA PHE A 206 16.47 -2.77 -8.59
C PHE A 206 16.85 -1.54 -9.41
N ASP A 207 18.02 -1.54 -10.03
CA ASP A 207 18.55 -0.43 -10.83
C ASP A 207 17.84 -0.22 -12.19
N THR A 208 17.03 -1.19 -12.61
CA THR A 208 16.38 -1.17 -13.93
C THR A 208 14.88 -0.91 -13.91
N LEU A 209 14.29 -0.71 -12.74
CA LEU A 209 12.83 -0.70 -12.56
C LEU A 209 12.10 0.47 -13.20
N PHE A 210 12.70 1.65 -13.22
CA PHE A 210 12.12 2.83 -13.83
C PHE A 210 12.41 2.97 -15.32
N ASP A 211 12.89 1.92 -15.94
CA ASP A 211 13.24 1.93 -17.36
C ASP A 211 11.98 2.00 -18.24
N GLY A 212 11.38 3.20 -18.24
CA GLY A 212 10.33 3.56 -19.20
C GLY A 212 8.92 3.04 -18.89
N ARG A 213 8.63 2.53 -17.69
CA ARG A 213 7.27 2.12 -17.35
C ARG A 213 6.51 3.22 -16.66
N ASP A 214 5.33 3.46 -17.20
CA ASP A 214 4.34 4.31 -16.59
C ASP A 214 3.46 3.47 -15.65
N HIS A 215 3.61 3.64 -14.33
CA HIS A 215 2.71 3.13 -13.30
C HIS A 215 2.29 4.29 -12.39
N PHE A 216 1.13 4.14 -11.75
CA PHE A 216 0.54 5.21 -10.95
C PHE A 216 1.27 5.40 -9.63
N GLY A 217 1.48 4.33 -8.87
CA GLY A 217 1.99 4.33 -7.51
C GLY A 217 3.27 3.54 -7.35
N TRP A 218 3.89 3.73 -6.20
CA TRP A 218 5.15 3.16 -5.83
C TRP A 218 5.23 2.89 -4.35
N HIS A 219 5.87 1.80 -3.94
CA HIS A 219 6.21 1.50 -2.56
C HIS A 219 7.66 1.03 -2.43
N GLY A 220 8.35 1.49 -1.37
CA GLY A 220 9.67 1.01 -0.97
C GLY A 220 10.83 1.94 -1.27
N LYS A 221 11.93 1.68 -0.58
CA LYS A 221 13.17 2.49 -0.60
C LYS A 221 14.24 1.96 -1.56
N ASN A 222 13.98 0.80 -2.18
CA ASN A 222 15.00 0.02 -2.88
C ASN A 222 15.19 0.36 -4.36
N PHE A 223 14.84 1.58 -4.79
CA PHE A 223 14.96 1.99 -6.18
C PHE A 223 16.15 2.89 -6.46
N ALA A 224 16.71 2.75 -7.64
CA ALA A 224 17.74 3.65 -8.16
C ALA A 224 17.29 5.12 -8.15
N ASN A 225 15.98 5.36 -8.31
CA ASN A 225 15.38 6.70 -8.28
C ASN A 225 14.80 7.10 -6.92
N THR A 226 14.99 6.33 -5.86
CA THR A 226 14.56 6.71 -4.50
C THR A 226 15.13 8.08 -4.11
N GLU A 227 16.38 8.35 -4.48
CA GLU A 227 17.02 9.63 -4.20
C GLU A 227 16.32 10.78 -4.94
N GLN A 228 15.89 10.60 -6.17
CA GLN A 228 15.10 11.60 -6.92
C GLN A 228 13.70 11.77 -6.31
N LEU A 229 13.05 10.69 -5.90
CA LEU A 229 11.76 10.75 -5.21
C LEU A 229 11.89 11.43 -3.86
N MET A 230 12.95 11.14 -3.10
CA MET A 230 13.25 11.82 -1.85
C MET A 230 13.60 13.29 -2.05
N GLN A 231 14.35 13.65 -3.09
CA GLN A 231 14.62 15.04 -3.44
C GLN A 231 13.35 15.79 -3.86
N LEU A 232 12.44 15.13 -4.59
CA LEU A 232 11.13 15.70 -4.90
C LEU A 232 10.29 15.90 -3.63
N LYS A 233 10.29 14.96 -2.68
CA LYS A 233 9.67 15.15 -1.36
C LYS A 233 10.19 16.40 -0.66
N TRP A 234 11.52 16.59 -0.60
CA TRP A 234 12.13 17.74 0.06
C TRP A 234 11.76 19.09 -0.56
N GLN A 235 11.46 19.14 -1.86
CA GLN A 235 10.98 20.36 -2.51
C GLN A 235 9.56 20.79 -2.07
N TYR A 236 8.77 19.89 -1.49
CA TYR A 236 7.43 20.18 -0.96
C TYR A 236 7.41 20.50 0.54
N ILE A 237 8.56 20.40 1.22
CA ILE A 237 8.72 20.74 2.65
C ILE A 237 9.17 22.20 2.84
N ALA A 238 9.80 22.79 1.81
CA ALA A 238 10.25 24.17 1.81
C ALA A 238 9.15 25.11 1.31
#